data_8e1ae9c602f70ade1d60f3fe134ad943
#
_entry.id   8e1ae9c602f70ade1d60f3fe134ad943
#
_cell.length_a   1.000
_cell.length_b   1.000
_cell.length_c   1.000
_cell.angle_alpha   90.00
_cell.angle_beta   90.00
_cell.angle_gamma   90.00
#
_symmetry.space_group_name_H-M   'P 1'
#
loop_
_entity.id
_entity.type
_entity.pdbx_description
1 polymer ?
#
loop_
_entity_poly.entity_id
_entity_poly.type
_entity_poly.pdbx_seq_one_letter_code
_entity_poly.pdbx_strand_id
1 'polypeptide(L)'
;MNRRNFLKTTAAGAAVLPTFSILHAEEGVIGPADDQLNIAIIGYGAEGEILTDDCVKIPGIRIRALCDIWEVRRKMAKGRLRALGHNINIYEDYREMLDKEDKNIDAVVVATPDWMHAEHACYCLRKGKPVYCEKEMSNQLSRAREMVLAARETGLPLQIGHQRRSNPRYMHAINTVMRENRVLGRITHAYAQWNRSVAPFTTIKSSRLNIPIETLQKYGYENMEQFLNWRWFAKYGGGPMVDLGSHQIDLFFWVWDCAPIAVTAVGGNDYYNRQMNDNVMAIYQFKTKEGLINRAFYQVLTTSSRGGFYEQFMGEDGYLTLSEISARGNTAAPEPGKDWTRFTKMGILNESKAPVPLAVERSNDISLDSRVTKAAAGLPLPVELVKPAHMPHLENFFLAVRRKDAKLLNCDAELAYESAVAVLAANRSVAEGKTIYFKPEDFKVPADAKHDPAKAMGEQPKNA
;
A
#
# COMPACT_ATOMS: atom_id res chain seq x y z
N MET A 1 20.17 -29.09 41.78
CA MET A 1 18.92 -29.70 41.28
C MET A 1 19.00 -29.85 39.79
N ASN A 2 18.89 -31.05 39.29
CA ASN A 2 19.24 -31.44 37.92
C ASN A 2 18.05 -31.20 36.96
N ARG A 3 18.33 -30.62 35.80
CA ARG A 3 17.37 -30.30 34.73
C ARG A 3 16.55 -31.46 34.17
N ARG A 4 16.77 -32.68 34.64
CA ARG A 4 16.09 -33.93 34.20
C ARG A 4 14.81 -34.31 34.97
N ASN A 5 14.48 -33.63 36.05
CA ASN A 5 13.32 -34.00 36.90
C ASN A 5 12.11 -33.07 36.76
N PHE A 6 12.12 -32.11 35.81
CA PHE A 6 10.97 -31.19 35.57
C PHE A 6 9.97 -31.74 34.51
N LEU A 7 10.29 -32.86 33.87
CA LEU A 7 9.47 -33.37 32.74
C LEU A 7 8.64 -34.65 33.09
N LYS A 8 8.42 -34.96 34.37
CA LYS A 8 7.69 -36.20 34.75
C LYS A 8 6.42 -36.03 35.58
N THR A 9 5.90 -34.85 35.77
CA THR A 9 4.63 -34.68 36.53
C THR A 9 3.74 -33.63 35.89
N THR A 10 3.14 -33.95 34.75
CA THR A 10 1.84 -33.39 34.31
C THR A 10 1.28 -34.24 33.17
N ALA A 11 0.77 -35.42 33.56
CA ALA A 11 -0.14 -36.19 32.72
C ALA A 11 -1.42 -36.36 33.56
N ALA A 12 -2.42 -35.52 33.37
CA ALA A 12 -3.87 -35.70 33.54
C ALA A 12 -4.54 -34.32 33.71
N GLY A 13 -5.02 -33.81 32.64
CA GLY A 13 -5.86 -32.63 32.56
C GLY A 13 -6.15 -32.37 31.09
N ALA A 14 -7.19 -33.00 30.55
CA ALA A 14 -7.67 -32.65 29.20
C ALA A 14 -8.19 -31.23 29.23
N ALA A 15 -7.32 -30.26 28.97
CA ALA A 15 -7.73 -28.91 28.63
C ALA A 15 -8.23 -28.96 27.18
N VAL A 16 -9.54 -28.79 27.01
CA VAL A 16 -10.14 -28.44 25.73
C VAL A 16 -9.51 -27.12 25.29
N LEU A 17 -8.51 -27.21 24.43
CA LEU A 17 -8.01 -26.05 23.70
C LEU A 17 -9.15 -25.55 22.81
N PRO A 18 -9.53 -24.28 22.88
CA PRO A 18 -10.45 -23.75 21.88
C PRO A 18 -9.76 -23.93 20.53
N THR A 19 -10.35 -24.70 19.64
CA THR A 19 -10.02 -24.74 18.23
C THR A 19 -10.18 -23.34 17.71
N PHE A 20 -9.06 -22.63 17.54
CA PHE A 20 -9.03 -21.42 16.74
C PHE A 20 -9.42 -21.84 15.33
N SER A 21 -10.67 -21.59 14.95
CA SER A 21 -11.04 -21.54 13.55
C SER A 21 -10.31 -20.34 12.96
N ILE A 22 -9.08 -20.57 12.50
CA ILE A 22 -8.47 -19.71 11.52
C ILE A 22 -9.42 -19.83 10.34
N LEU A 23 -10.26 -18.81 10.12
CA LEU A 23 -10.86 -18.59 8.82
C LEU A 23 -9.69 -18.40 7.88
N HIS A 24 -9.28 -19.48 7.26
CA HIS A 24 -8.49 -19.42 6.05
C HIS A 24 -9.37 -18.64 5.07
N ALA A 25 -9.01 -17.39 4.77
CA ALA A 25 -9.28 -16.88 3.43
C ALA A 25 -8.86 -18.06 2.54
N GLU A 26 -9.77 -18.57 1.71
CA GLU A 26 -9.50 -19.73 0.88
C GLU A 26 -8.06 -19.61 0.39
N GLU A 27 -7.18 -20.48 0.87
CA GLU A 27 -5.84 -20.61 0.32
C GLU A 27 -6.11 -20.92 -1.14
N GLY A 28 -5.93 -19.89 -1.98
CA GLY A 28 -5.91 -20.10 -3.41
C GLY A 28 -4.88 -21.18 -3.61
N VAL A 29 -5.33 -22.40 -3.91
CA VAL A 29 -4.50 -23.58 -4.04
C VAL A 29 -3.37 -23.17 -4.98
N ILE A 30 -2.20 -22.91 -4.40
CA ILE A 30 -0.97 -22.73 -5.15
C ILE A 30 -0.78 -24.07 -5.83
N GLY A 31 -0.97 -24.09 -7.15
CA GLY A 31 -0.89 -25.31 -7.94
C GLY A 31 0.45 -26.03 -7.74
N PRO A 32 0.55 -27.30 -8.12
CA PRO A 32 1.77 -28.09 -7.99
C PRO A 32 2.96 -27.42 -8.68
N ALA A 33 4.17 -27.91 -8.39
CA ALA A 33 5.44 -27.38 -8.88
C ALA A 33 5.59 -27.18 -10.39
N ASP A 34 4.61 -27.63 -11.18
CA ASP A 34 4.53 -27.47 -12.62
C ASP A 34 4.12 -26.03 -13.06
N ASP A 35 3.62 -25.20 -12.14
CA ASP A 35 3.24 -23.78 -12.40
C ASP A 35 4.36 -22.80 -12.04
N GLN A 36 5.60 -23.13 -12.34
CA GLN A 36 6.73 -22.25 -12.11
C GLN A 36 6.61 -21.00 -12.97
N LEU A 37 6.71 -19.83 -12.33
CA LEU A 37 6.84 -18.53 -13.01
C LEU A 37 8.27 -18.01 -12.88
N ASN A 38 8.84 -17.64 -14.01
CA ASN A 38 10.12 -16.97 -14.10
C ASN A 38 9.88 -15.46 -14.17
N ILE A 39 10.44 -14.70 -13.26
CA ILE A 39 10.21 -13.26 -13.20
C ILE A 39 11.49 -12.45 -13.35
N ALA A 40 11.32 -11.19 -13.77
CA ALA A 40 12.35 -10.19 -13.72
C ALA A 40 11.98 -9.06 -12.74
N ILE A 41 13.02 -8.41 -12.19
CA ILE A 41 12.88 -7.26 -11.30
C ILE A 41 13.49 -6.03 -11.97
N ILE A 42 12.76 -4.90 -11.98
CA ILE A 42 13.26 -3.60 -12.42
C ILE A 42 13.29 -2.65 -11.21
N GLY A 43 14.49 -2.28 -10.79
CA GLY A 43 14.76 -1.51 -9.58
C GLY A 43 15.06 -2.39 -8.36
N TYR A 44 16.26 -2.24 -7.80
CA TYR A 44 16.71 -2.94 -6.59
C TYR A 44 17.15 -1.93 -5.52
N GLY A 45 16.29 -0.91 -5.31
CA GLY A 45 16.36 0.00 -4.19
C GLY A 45 15.90 -0.69 -2.89
N ALA A 46 15.59 0.09 -1.85
CA ALA A 46 15.10 -0.48 -0.59
C ALA A 46 13.82 -1.30 -0.78
N GLU A 47 12.86 -0.78 -1.55
CA GLU A 47 11.59 -1.48 -1.82
C GLU A 47 11.79 -2.69 -2.74
N GLY A 48 12.58 -2.53 -3.81
CA GLY A 48 12.90 -3.64 -4.69
C GLY A 48 13.60 -4.81 -3.99
N GLU A 49 14.42 -4.54 -2.97
CA GLU A 49 15.03 -5.56 -2.11
C GLU A 49 13.95 -6.29 -1.28
N ILE A 50 13.00 -5.57 -0.67
CA ILE A 50 11.88 -6.15 0.10
C ILE A 50 11.02 -7.04 -0.79
N LEU A 51 10.57 -6.52 -1.94
CA LEU A 51 9.74 -7.30 -2.87
C LEU A 51 10.47 -8.54 -3.41
N THR A 52 11.77 -8.42 -3.68
CA THR A 52 12.60 -9.55 -4.11
C THR A 52 12.66 -10.62 -3.02
N ASP A 53 12.88 -10.23 -1.76
CA ASP A 53 12.90 -11.13 -0.61
C ASP A 53 11.55 -11.82 -0.36
N ASP A 54 10.46 -11.16 -0.67
CA ASP A 54 9.13 -11.75 -0.57
C ASP A 54 8.85 -12.68 -1.76
N CYS A 55 9.23 -12.30 -2.98
CA CYS A 55 9.10 -13.14 -4.17
C CYS A 55 9.82 -14.50 -4.02
N VAL A 56 11.04 -14.51 -3.46
CA VAL A 56 11.79 -15.78 -3.29
C VAL A 56 11.16 -16.74 -2.29
N LYS A 57 10.26 -16.28 -1.41
CA LYS A 57 9.52 -17.09 -0.45
C LYS A 57 8.23 -17.67 -1.03
N ILE A 58 7.73 -17.12 -2.15
CA ILE A 58 6.51 -17.59 -2.80
C ILE A 58 6.80 -18.85 -3.61
N PRO A 59 6.12 -19.98 -3.34
CA PRO A 59 6.35 -21.23 -4.06
C PRO A 59 6.16 -21.07 -5.57
N GLY A 60 7.05 -21.69 -6.33
CA GLY A 60 7.02 -21.67 -7.79
C GLY A 60 7.52 -20.38 -8.43
N ILE A 61 7.99 -19.39 -7.67
CA ILE A 61 8.57 -18.17 -8.24
C ILE A 61 10.09 -18.31 -8.38
N ARG A 62 10.59 -17.99 -9.59
CA ARG A 62 12.01 -17.98 -9.93
C ARG A 62 12.42 -16.62 -10.48
N ILE A 63 13.37 -15.96 -9.84
CA ILE A 63 13.96 -14.73 -10.38
C ILE A 63 15.02 -15.12 -11.39
N ARG A 64 14.89 -14.62 -12.64
CA ARG A 64 15.80 -14.91 -13.76
C ARG A 64 16.67 -13.72 -14.10
N ALA A 65 16.12 -12.53 -14.02
CA ALA A 65 16.83 -11.32 -14.40
C ALA A 65 16.55 -10.17 -13.43
N LEU A 66 17.47 -9.24 -13.35
CA LEU A 66 17.32 -8.02 -12.57
C LEU A 66 17.98 -6.85 -13.28
N CYS A 67 17.28 -5.74 -13.34
CA CYS A 67 17.74 -4.48 -13.88
C CYS A 67 17.81 -3.41 -12.81
N ASP A 68 18.90 -2.69 -12.74
CA ASP A 68 19.08 -1.46 -11.96
C ASP A 68 20.18 -0.62 -12.58
N ILE A 69 20.03 0.69 -12.62
CA ILE A 69 21.09 1.58 -13.18
C ILE A 69 22.33 1.63 -12.28
N TRP A 70 22.18 1.28 -11.00
CA TRP A 70 23.28 1.31 -10.03
C TRP A 70 24.02 -0.03 -9.96
N GLU A 71 25.24 -0.07 -10.44
CA GLU A 71 26.07 -1.29 -10.50
C GLU A 71 26.20 -1.98 -9.13
N VAL A 72 26.37 -1.19 -8.08
CA VAL A 72 26.49 -1.72 -6.70
C VAL A 72 25.25 -2.53 -6.33
N ARG A 73 24.05 -2.03 -6.66
CA ARG A 73 22.79 -2.74 -6.41
C ARG A 73 22.67 -4.01 -7.24
N ARG A 74 23.06 -3.97 -8.50
CA ARG A 74 23.09 -5.17 -9.37
C ARG A 74 24.00 -6.26 -8.80
N LYS A 75 25.21 -5.90 -8.35
CA LYS A 75 26.17 -6.86 -7.75
C LYS A 75 25.67 -7.42 -6.42
N MET A 76 25.07 -6.59 -5.56
CA MET A 76 24.44 -7.01 -4.31
C MET A 76 23.33 -8.02 -4.56
N ALA A 77 22.40 -7.68 -5.45
CA ALA A 77 21.29 -8.57 -5.83
C ALA A 77 21.80 -9.93 -6.34
N LYS A 78 22.76 -9.91 -7.26
CA LYS A 78 23.33 -11.15 -7.82
C LYS A 78 23.95 -12.04 -6.75
N GLY A 79 24.72 -11.46 -5.82
CA GLY A 79 25.33 -12.20 -4.72
C GLY A 79 24.28 -12.80 -3.77
N ARG A 80 23.32 -11.98 -3.34
CA ARG A 80 22.22 -12.39 -2.44
C ARG A 80 21.34 -13.49 -3.05
N LEU A 81 20.85 -13.28 -4.27
CA LEU A 81 19.98 -14.23 -4.95
C LEU A 81 20.69 -15.56 -5.27
N ARG A 82 21.98 -15.51 -5.61
CA ARG A 82 22.78 -16.74 -5.76
C ARG A 82 22.82 -17.55 -4.46
N ALA A 83 23.00 -16.90 -3.31
CA ALA A 83 22.99 -17.57 -2.01
C ALA A 83 21.61 -18.19 -1.68
N LEU A 84 20.53 -17.68 -2.26
CA LEU A 84 19.16 -18.20 -2.13
C LEU A 84 18.79 -19.20 -3.25
N GLY A 85 19.76 -19.63 -4.07
CA GLY A 85 19.54 -20.62 -5.13
C GLY A 85 18.97 -20.05 -6.45
N HIS A 86 18.97 -18.72 -6.60
CA HIS A 86 18.56 -18.06 -7.84
C HIS A 86 19.81 -17.58 -8.61
N ASN A 87 20.03 -18.17 -9.80
CA ASN A 87 21.10 -17.71 -10.69
C ASN A 87 20.52 -16.72 -11.69
N ILE A 88 20.80 -15.44 -11.50
CA ILE A 88 20.20 -14.34 -12.25
C ILE A 88 21.18 -13.69 -13.23
N ASN A 89 20.66 -13.20 -14.36
CA ASN A 89 21.33 -12.24 -15.22
C ASN A 89 21.06 -10.82 -14.71
N ILE A 90 22.06 -9.92 -14.79
CA ILE A 90 21.94 -8.54 -14.32
C ILE A 90 22.14 -7.57 -15.49
N TYR A 91 21.31 -6.53 -15.53
CA TYR A 91 21.26 -5.55 -16.61
C TYR A 91 21.26 -4.13 -16.07
N GLU A 92 21.81 -3.18 -16.82
CA GLU A 92 21.69 -1.76 -16.52
C GLU A 92 20.43 -1.17 -17.15
N ASP A 93 20.09 -1.62 -18.37
CA ASP A 93 18.95 -1.15 -19.14
C ASP A 93 17.85 -2.21 -19.19
N TYR A 94 16.62 -1.83 -18.81
CA TYR A 94 15.48 -2.73 -18.77
C TYR A 94 15.03 -3.18 -20.17
N ARG A 95 15.29 -2.38 -21.22
CA ARG A 95 14.97 -2.75 -22.61
C ARG A 95 15.88 -3.87 -23.07
N GLU A 96 17.18 -3.74 -22.80
CA GLU A 96 18.16 -4.79 -23.07
C GLU A 96 17.80 -6.09 -22.33
N MET A 97 17.40 -5.97 -21.04
CA MET A 97 16.95 -7.12 -20.24
C MET A 97 15.76 -7.82 -20.91
N LEU A 98 14.72 -7.07 -21.26
CA LEU A 98 13.51 -7.63 -21.87
C LEU A 98 13.76 -8.24 -23.24
N ASP A 99 14.65 -7.65 -24.04
CA ASP A 99 14.99 -8.20 -25.35
C ASP A 99 15.78 -9.51 -25.26
N LYS A 100 16.72 -9.61 -24.29
CA LYS A 100 17.55 -10.82 -24.11
C LYS A 100 16.82 -11.94 -23.38
N GLU A 101 15.93 -11.60 -22.47
CA GLU A 101 15.23 -12.55 -21.59
C GLU A 101 13.78 -12.79 -22.02
N ASP A 102 13.35 -12.32 -23.16
CA ASP A 102 11.93 -12.35 -23.60
C ASP A 102 11.28 -13.72 -23.42
N LYS A 103 11.97 -14.79 -23.83
CA LYS A 103 11.49 -16.16 -23.72
C LYS A 103 11.69 -16.80 -22.35
N ASN A 104 12.43 -16.14 -21.47
CA ASN A 104 12.88 -16.68 -20.19
C ASN A 104 12.12 -16.10 -18.99
N ILE A 105 11.27 -15.09 -19.21
CA ILE A 105 10.49 -14.42 -18.15
C ILE A 105 9.00 -14.38 -18.51
N ASP A 106 8.17 -14.64 -17.50
CA ASP A 106 6.72 -14.69 -17.59
C ASP A 106 6.06 -13.41 -17.07
N ALA A 107 6.70 -12.70 -16.12
CA ALA A 107 6.19 -11.48 -15.53
C ALA A 107 7.31 -10.58 -15.00
N VAL A 108 6.99 -9.32 -14.73
CA VAL A 108 7.94 -8.32 -14.25
C VAL A 108 7.43 -7.65 -12.98
N VAL A 109 8.33 -7.44 -12.02
CA VAL A 109 8.09 -6.62 -10.82
C VAL A 109 8.86 -5.32 -10.98
N VAL A 110 8.17 -4.18 -10.88
CA VAL A 110 8.73 -2.83 -11.03
C VAL A 110 8.73 -2.14 -9.67
N ALA A 111 9.92 -1.74 -9.19
CA ALA A 111 10.13 -1.06 -7.91
C ALA A 111 11.12 0.11 -8.07
N THR A 112 10.92 0.89 -9.10
CA THR A 112 11.70 2.09 -9.43
C THR A 112 11.08 3.35 -8.78
N PRO A 113 11.67 4.54 -8.89
CA PRO A 113 11.01 5.78 -8.47
C PRO A 113 9.72 6.06 -9.25
N ASP A 114 8.74 6.71 -8.61
CA ASP A 114 7.38 6.95 -9.11
C ASP A 114 7.33 7.47 -10.56
N TRP A 115 8.23 8.38 -10.93
CA TRP A 115 8.25 8.98 -12.26
C TRP A 115 8.63 7.99 -13.39
N MET A 116 9.25 6.85 -13.04
CA MET A 116 9.64 5.81 -14.00
C MET A 116 8.61 4.68 -14.11
N HIS A 117 7.64 4.59 -13.19
CA HIS A 117 6.68 3.49 -13.15
C HIS A 117 5.93 3.33 -14.47
N ALA A 118 5.38 4.43 -15.00
CA ALA A 118 4.60 4.38 -16.24
C ALA A 118 5.46 3.93 -17.45
N GLU A 119 6.67 4.44 -17.56
CA GLU A 119 7.59 4.04 -18.64
C GLU A 119 7.89 2.54 -18.60
N HIS A 120 8.30 2.05 -17.42
CA HIS A 120 8.66 0.66 -17.25
C HIS A 120 7.45 -0.29 -17.40
N ALA A 121 6.35 0.02 -16.74
CA ALA A 121 5.15 -0.82 -16.78
C ALA A 121 4.55 -0.89 -18.19
N CYS A 122 4.36 0.25 -18.86
CA CYS A 122 3.80 0.27 -20.22
C CYS A 122 4.72 -0.44 -21.23
N TYR A 123 6.04 -0.31 -21.08
CA TYR A 123 6.98 -1.03 -21.97
C TYR A 123 6.91 -2.54 -21.75
N CYS A 124 6.88 -3.01 -20.51
CA CYS A 124 6.74 -4.43 -20.17
C CYS A 124 5.45 -5.02 -20.71
N LEU A 125 4.31 -4.34 -20.49
CA LEU A 125 3.00 -4.78 -21.00
C LEU A 125 3.01 -4.95 -22.52
N ARG A 126 3.55 -3.97 -23.27
CA ARG A 126 3.66 -4.05 -24.74
C ARG A 126 4.61 -5.15 -25.22
N LYS A 127 5.59 -5.55 -24.39
CA LYS A 127 6.41 -6.75 -24.63
C LYS A 127 5.71 -8.04 -24.23
N GLY A 128 4.41 -8.00 -23.91
CA GLY A 128 3.64 -9.17 -23.54
C GLY A 128 3.89 -9.68 -22.12
N LYS A 129 4.43 -8.86 -21.23
CA LYS A 129 4.74 -9.26 -19.85
C LYS A 129 3.75 -8.63 -18.87
N PRO A 130 2.99 -9.43 -18.10
CA PRO A 130 2.25 -8.95 -16.93
C PRO A 130 3.16 -8.22 -15.95
N VAL A 131 2.61 -7.20 -15.26
CA VAL A 131 3.42 -6.33 -14.40
C VAL A 131 2.79 -6.18 -13.02
N TYR A 132 3.60 -6.38 -11.99
CA TYR A 132 3.42 -5.78 -10.67
C TYR A 132 4.23 -4.48 -10.62
N CYS A 133 3.60 -3.36 -10.36
CA CYS A 133 4.28 -2.08 -10.25
C CYS A 133 4.02 -1.46 -8.88
N GLU A 134 5.07 -1.02 -8.18
CA GLU A 134 4.91 -0.32 -6.92
C GLU A 134 4.05 0.94 -7.07
N LYS A 135 3.43 1.34 -5.95
CA LYS A 135 2.73 2.61 -5.83
C LYS A 135 3.75 3.75 -5.58
N GLU A 136 3.48 4.98 -5.92
CA GLU A 136 2.29 5.45 -6.61
C GLU A 136 2.43 5.18 -8.12
N MET A 137 1.31 5.05 -8.84
CA MET A 137 1.36 4.79 -10.29
C MET A 137 2.31 5.72 -11.03
N SER A 138 2.30 7.00 -10.68
CA SER A 138 3.23 8.02 -11.14
C SER A 138 3.08 9.30 -10.31
N ASN A 139 4.10 10.15 -10.32
CA ASN A 139 4.00 11.52 -9.82
C ASN A 139 3.23 12.47 -10.78
N GLN A 140 2.77 11.97 -11.93
CA GLN A 140 2.00 12.71 -12.93
C GLN A 140 0.76 11.92 -13.36
N LEU A 141 -0.42 12.56 -13.30
CA LEU A 141 -1.69 11.91 -13.61
C LEU A 141 -1.78 11.46 -15.08
N SER A 142 -1.22 12.22 -16.01
CA SER A 142 -1.16 11.83 -17.43
C SER A 142 -0.43 10.50 -17.64
N ARG A 143 0.66 10.29 -16.92
CA ARG A 143 1.45 9.04 -16.96
C ARG A 143 0.71 7.88 -16.29
N ALA A 144 0.07 8.11 -15.14
CA ALA A 144 -0.79 7.11 -14.50
C ALA A 144 -1.92 6.66 -15.45
N ARG A 145 -2.51 7.60 -16.18
CA ARG A 145 -3.51 7.32 -17.22
C ARG A 145 -2.97 6.39 -18.32
N GLU A 146 -1.73 6.60 -18.77
CA GLU A 146 -1.13 5.74 -19.80
C GLU A 146 -0.93 4.29 -19.32
N MET A 147 -0.70 4.07 -18.01
CA MET A 147 -0.64 2.72 -17.45
C MET A 147 -1.99 1.99 -17.55
N VAL A 148 -3.09 2.68 -17.26
CA VAL A 148 -4.45 2.15 -17.45
C VAL A 148 -4.69 1.79 -18.91
N LEU A 149 -4.35 2.69 -19.83
CA LEU A 149 -4.55 2.47 -21.26
C LEU A 149 -3.70 1.31 -21.81
N ALA A 150 -2.46 1.18 -21.35
CA ALA A 150 -1.60 0.06 -21.74
C ALA A 150 -2.12 -1.29 -21.22
N ALA A 151 -2.65 -1.32 -20.00
CA ALA A 151 -3.28 -2.51 -19.44
C ALA A 151 -4.53 -2.91 -20.23
N ARG A 152 -5.38 -1.95 -20.61
CA ARG A 152 -6.56 -2.20 -21.48
C ARG A 152 -6.16 -2.69 -22.85
N GLU A 153 -5.18 -2.05 -23.50
CA GLU A 153 -4.72 -2.41 -24.86
C GLU A 153 -4.18 -3.83 -24.92
N THR A 154 -3.40 -4.22 -23.91
CA THR A 154 -2.76 -5.55 -23.88
C THR A 154 -3.62 -6.65 -23.26
N GLY A 155 -4.61 -6.29 -22.44
CA GLY A 155 -5.41 -7.24 -21.67
C GLY A 155 -4.63 -8.00 -20.59
N LEU A 156 -3.36 -7.61 -20.35
CA LEU A 156 -2.48 -8.27 -19.41
C LEU A 156 -2.70 -7.75 -17.97
N PRO A 157 -2.47 -8.60 -16.94
CA PRO A 157 -2.46 -8.16 -15.56
C PRO A 157 -1.46 -7.03 -15.30
N LEU A 158 -1.98 -5.89 -14.81
CA LEU A 158 -1.20 -4.81 -14.22
C LEU A 158 -1.72 -4.56 -12.81
N GLN A 159 -0.98 -5.02 -11.80
CA GLN A 159 -1.28 -4.78 -10.40
C GLN A 159 -0.42 -3.66 -9.86
N ILE A 160 -1.05 -2.73 -9.14
CA ILE A 160 -0.36 -1.62 -8.47
C ILE A 160 -0.22 -1.93 -6.98
N GLY A 161 0.96 -1.64 -6.42
CA GLY A 161 1.42 -2.01 -5.09
C GLY A 161 0.67 -1.38 -3.90
N HIS A 162 -0.67 -1.31 -3.96
CA HIS A 162 -1.51 -0.99 -2.81
C HIS A 162 -1.74 -2.25 -1.97
N GLN A 163 -0.68 -2.75 -1.33
CA GLN A 163 -0.62 -4.07 -0.67
C GLN A 163 -1.68 -4.29 0.41
N ARG A 164 -2.22 -3.21 1.00
CA ARG A 164 -3.29 -3.30 2.02
C ARG A 164 -4.57 -3.94 1.47
N ARG A 165 -4.83 -3.83 0.16
CA ARG A 165 -5.98 -4.46 -0.50
C ARG A 165 -5.91 -6.00 -0.52
N SER A 166 -4.72 -6.57 -0.28
CA SER A 166 -4.53 -8.02 -0.12
C SER A 166 -4.17 -8.42 1.31
N ASN A 167 -4.08 -7.47 2.23
CA ASN A 167 -3.81 -7.75 3.63
C ASN A 167 -5.05 -8.36 4.29
N PRO A 168 -5.01 -9.61 4.81
CA PRO A 168 -6.19 -10.30 5.33
C PRO A 168 -6.86 -9.55 6.48
N ARG A 169 -6.11 -8.82 7.31
CA ARG A 169 -6.66 -7.98 8.38
C ARG A 169 -7.48 -6.82 7.82
N TYR A 170 -6.97 -6.11 6.80
CA TYR A 170 -7.69 -5.02 6.15
C TYR A 170 -8.90 -5.54 5.37
N MET A 171 -8.77 -6.68 4.69
CA MET A 171 -9.88 -7.33 4.00
C MET A 171 -11.00 -7.69 4.98
N HIS A 172 -10.67 -8.30 6.11
CA HIS A 172 -11.64 -8.61 7.15
C HIS A 172 -12.27 -7.33 7.75
N ALA A 173 -11.45 -6.35 8.11
CA ALA A 173 -11.91 -5.10 8.70
C ALA A 173 -12.87 -4.34 7.76
N ILE A 174 -12.52 -4.23 6.48
CA ILE A 174 -13.32 -3.44 5.53
C ILE A 174 -14.49 -4.24 4.99
N ASN A 175 -14.26 -5.44 4.47
CA ASN A 175 -15.33 -6.21 3.86
C ASN A 175 -16.28 -6.79 4.92
N THR A 176 -15.75 -7.55 5.89
CA THR A 176 -16.60 -8.26 6.86
C THR A 176 -17.13 -7.34 7.95
N VAL A 177 -16.28 -6.56 8.63
CA VAL A 177 -16.70 -5.73 9.77
C VAL A 177 -17.52 -4.53 9.31
N MET A 178 -16.98 -3.73 8.36
CA MET A 178 -17.58 -2.45 7.99
C MET A 178 -18.66 -2.55 6.91
N ARG A 179 -18.43 -3.30 5.82
CA ARG A 179 -19.35 -3.31 4.66
C ARG A 179 -20.46 -4.35 4.79
N GLU A 180 -20.13 -5.62 5.03
CA GLU A 180 -21.12 -6.71 5.07
C GLU A 180 -21.98 -6.68 6.34
N ASN A 181 -21.33 -6.62 7.51
CA ASN A 181 -22.03 -6.68 8.79
C ASN A 181 -22.35 -5.30 9.39
N ARG A 182 -21.82 -4.22 8.81
CA ARG A 182 -22.07 -2.84 9.23
C ARG A 182 -21.93 -2.65 10.74
N VAL A 183 -20.89 -3.27 11.33
CA VAL A 183 -20.68 -3.28 12.79
C VAL A 183 -20.61 -1.86 13.37
N LEU A 184 -19.98 -0.93 12.64
CA LEU A 184 -19.85 0.48 13.02
C LEU A 184 -21.11 1.31 12.71
N GLY A 185 -22.17 0.69 12.13
CA GLY A 185 -23.29 1.43 11.58
C GLY A 185 -22.89 2.25 10.36
N ARG A 186 -23.44 3.44 10.19
CA ARG A 186 -23.02 4.39 9.17
C ARG A 186 -21.67 5.01 9.53
N ILE A 187 -20.66 4.80 8.73
CA ILE A 187 -19.34 5.44 8.89
C ILE A 187 -19.42 6.88 8.37
N THR A 188 -19.31 7.83 9.29
CA THR A 188 -19.44 9.27 9.00
C THR A 188 -18.10 9.95 8.79
N HIS A 189 -17.05 9.49 9.48
CA HIS A 189 -15.73 10.06 9.48
C HIS A 189 -14.65 8.97 9.39
N ALA A 190 -13.53 9.34 8.77
CA ALA A 190 -12.29 8.59 8.83
C ALA A 190 -11.15 9.54 9.20
N TYR A 191 -10.17 8.99 9.90
CA TYR A 191 -8.92 9.64 10.21
C TYR A 191 -7.77 8.72 9.82
N ALA A 192 -6.75 9.26 9.19
CA ALA A 192 -5.52 8.53 8.98
C ALA A 192 -4.30 9.45 9.10
N GLN A 193 -3.20 8.88 9.51
CA GLN A 193 -1.93 9.61 9.57
C GLN A 193 -0.76 8.73 9.17
N TRP A 194 0.30 9.38 8.67
CA TRP A 194 1.62 8.78 8.60
C TRP A 194 2.68 9.79 9.05
N ASN A 195 3.09 9.68 10.29
CA ASN A 195 4.14 10.51 10.85
C ASN A 195 5.45 9.73 10.86
N ARG A 196 6.48 10.25 10.18
CA ARG A 196 7.76 9.59 10.01
C ARG A 196 8.89 10.62 9.96
N SER A 197 9.67 10.72 11.04
CA SER A 197 10.88 11.53 11.01
C SER A 197 11.87 10.96 9.97
N VAL A 198 12.39 11.80 9.11
CA VAL A 198 13.33 11.43 8.07
C VAL A 198 14.59 12.29 8.13
N ALA A 199 15.70 11.73 7.65
CA ALA A 199 16.93 12.52 7.48
C ALA A 199 16.74 13.60 6.41
N PRO A 200 17.44 14.73 6.49
CA PRO A 200 17.36 15.79 5.48
C PRO A 200 17.62 15.26 4.06
N PHE A 201 18.78 14.66 3.84
CA PHE A 201 19.11 13.95 2.60
C PHE A 201 19.97 12.72 2.90
N THR A 202 19.73 11.67 2.12
CA THR A 202 20.60 10.50 2.10
C THR A 202 21.86 10.83 1.31
N THR A 203 23.01 10.50 1.88
CA THR A 203 24.33 10.70 1.25
C THR A 203 25.12 9.40 1.23
N ILE A 204 26.03 9.27 0.28
CA ILE A 204 26.96 8.15 0.21
C ILE A 204 28.34 8.62 0.74
N LYS A 205 28.89 7.85 1.68
CA LYS A 205 30.19 8.18 2.32
C LYS A 205 31.39 8.02 1.37
N SER A 206 31.27 7.21 0.30
CA SER A 206 32.37 6.91 -0.62
C SER A 206 31.97 7.21 -2.06
N SER A 207 32.67 8.13 -2.70
CA SER A 207 32.46 8.46 -4.12
C SER A 207 32.66 7.27 -5.07
N ARG A 208 33.43 6.23 -4.64
CA ARG A 208 33.62 5.00 -5.43
C ARG A 208 32.33 4.19 -5.62
N LEU A 209 31.31 4.47 -4.81
CA LEU A 209 29.99 3.82 -4.90
C LEU A 209 29.00 4.63 -5.76
N ASN A 210 29.39 5.82 -6.21
CA ASN A 210 28.51 6.67 -7.02
C ASN A 210 28.28 6.03 -8.40
N ILE A 211 27.12 6.32 -8.95
CA ILE A 211 26.84 6.08 -10.37
C ILE A 211 27.63 7.12 -11.19
N PRO A 212 28.29 6.72 -12.28
CA PRO A 212 28.94 7.67 -13.19
C PRO A 212 27.94 8.74 -13.68
N ILE A 213 28.41 9.98 -13.82
CA ILE A 213 27.54 11.11 -14.17
C ILE A 213 26.86 10.91 -15.53
N GLU A 214 27.54 10.30 -16.47
CA GLU A 214 27.05 10.01 -17.82
C GLU A 214 25.88 9.00 -17.75
N THR A 215 25.97 8.01 -16.84
CA THR A 215 24.89 7.05 -16.58
C THR A 215 23.70 7.75 -15.93
N LEU A 216 23.93 8.60 -14.91
CA LEU A 216 22.85 9.37 -14.27
C LEU A 216 22.11 10.21 -15.30
N GLN A 217 22.83 10.96 -16.13
CA GLN A 217 22.24 11.82 -17.17
C GLN A 217 21.49 11.02 -18.24
N LYS A 218 22.04 9.87 -18.67
CA LYS A 218 21.36 8.93 -19.58
C LYS A 218 19.98 8.52 -19.05
N TYR A 219 19.86 8.34 -17.73
CA TYR A 219 18.61 7.94 -17.07
C TYR A 219 17.84 9.10 -16.43
N GLY A 220 18.16 10.36 -16.83
CA GLY A 220 17.37 11.54 -16.50
C GLY A 220 17.65 12.20 -15.15
N TYR A 221 18.70 11.79 -14.44
CA TYR A 221 19.16 12.41 -13.19
C TYR A 221 20.35 13.35 -13.46
N GLU A 222 20.36 14.49 -12.78
CA GLU A 222 21.47 15.45 -12.92
C GLU A 222 22.70 15.04 -12.09
N ASN A 223 22.46 14.41 -10.94
CA ASN A 223 23.50 14.04 -9.99
C ASN A 223 23.04 12.93 -9.03
N MET A 224 23.98 12.45 -8.21
CA MET A 224 23.73 11.37 -7.25
C MET A 224 22.78 11.78 -6.11
N GLU A 225 22.75 13.07 -5.73
CA GLU A 225 21.85 13.57 -4.71
C GLU A 225 20.37 13.44 -5.14
N GLN A 226 20.08 13.85 -6.38
CA GLN A 226 18.72 13.69 -6.94
C GLN A 226 18.34 12.21 -7.07
N PHE A 227 19.26 11.36 -7.48
CA PHE A 227 19.00 9.93 -7.59
C PHE A 227 18.66 9.29 -6.23
N LEU A 228 19.45 9.57 -5.19
CA LEU A 228 19.23 9.01 -3.87
C LEU A 228 18.00 9.55 -3.14
N ASN A 229 17.67 10.82 -3.43
CA ASN A 229 16.66 11.58 -2.72
C ASN A 229 15.48 11.97 -3.62
N TRP A 230 15.22 11.19 -4.66
CA TRP A 230 14.24 11.47 -5.71
C TRP A 230 12.86 11.90 -5.18
N ARG A 231 12.44 11.37 -4.03
CA ARG A 231 11.16 11.70 -3.39
C ARG A 231 10.99 13.19 -3.05
N TRP A 232 12.12 13.90 -2.90
CA TRP A 232 12.13 15.31 -2.48
C TRP A 232 12.29 16.29 -3.64
N PHE A 233 12.42 15.78 -4.86
CA PHE A 233 12.51 16.57 -6.06
C PHE A 233 11.22 16.44 -6.88
N ALA A 234 10.58 17.57 -7.20
CA ALA A 234 9.28 17.62 -7.89
C ALA A 234 9.28 16.89 -9.25
N LYS A 235 10.43 16.85 -9.92
CA LYS A 235 10.61 16.11 -11.17
C LYS A 235 10.39 14.60 -11.00
N TYR A 236 10.78 14.02 -9.86
CA TYR A 236 10.90 12.57 -9.68
C TYR A 236 9.88 11.96 -8.74
N GLY A 237 9.35 12.74 -7.78
CA GLY A 237 8.42 12.24 -6.78
C GLY A 237 7.28 13.21 -6.50
N GLY A 238 6.26 12.73 -5.79
CA GLY A 238 5.11 13.53 -5.36
C GLY A 238 5.18 13.95 -3.89
N GLY A 239 6.36 13.80 -3.24
CA GLY A 239 6.54 14.10 -1.83
C GLY A 239 5.82 13.13 -0.89
N PRO A 240 5.79 13.44 0.42
CA PRO A 240 5.24 12.53 1.43
C PRO A 240 3.74 12.28 1.27
N MET A 241 3.00 13.22 0.70
CA MET A 241 1.58 13.03 0.42
C MET A 241 1.35 11.89 -0.57
N VAL A 242 2.16 11.80 -1.61
CA VAL A 242 2.09 10.73 -2.62
C VAL A 242 2.75 9.46 -2.11
N ASP A 243 3.95 9.55 -1.54
CA ASP A 243 4.72 8.38 -1.08
C ASP A 243 4.03 7.62 0.06
N LEU A 244 3.46 8.33 1.03
CA LEU A 244 2.86 7.74 2.24
C LEU A 244 1.33 7.80 2.24
N GLY A 245 0.75 8.92 1.79
CA GLY A 245 -0.70 9.14 1.81
C GLY A 245 -1.46 8.20 0.91
N SER A 246 -0.89 7.78 -0.21
CA SER A 246 -1.53 6.86 -1.15
C SER A 246 -2.05 5.58 -0.50
N HIS A 247 -1.30 5.01 0.45
CA HIS A 247 -1.72 3.82 1.18
C HIS A 247 -3.02 3.97 1.95
N GLN A 248 -3.27 5.16 2.52
CA GLN A 248 -4.40 5.39 3.42
C GLN A 248 -5.58 6.02 2.69
N ILE A 249 -5.30 6.87 1.71
CA ILE A 249 -6.35 7.47 0.89
C ILE A 249 -7.06 6.41 0.06
N ASP A 250 -6.33 5.42 -0.45
CA ASP A 250 -6.89 4.24 -1.11
C ASP A 250 -7.92 3.49 -0.26
N LEU A 251 -7.71 3.40 1.06
CA LEU A 251 -8.66 2.75 1.98
C LEU A 251 -9.97 3.53 2.09
N PHE A 252 -9.96 4.85 1.98
CA PHE A 252 -11.19 5.64 2.04
C PHE A 252 -12.10 5.32 0.86
N PHE A 253 -11.54 5.15 -0.35
CA PHE A 253 -12.29 4.66 -1.51
C PHE A 253 -12.89 3.27 -1.25
N TRP A 254 -12.10 2.38 -0.69
CA TRP A 254 -12.54 1.02 -0.43
C TRP A 254 -13.66 0.93 0.61
N VAL A 255 -13.57 1.71 1.69
CA VAL A 255 -14.58 1.73 2.76
C VAL A 255 -15.92 2.27 2.28
N TRP A 256 -15.91 3.39 1.55
CA TRP A 256 -17.15 4.04 1.11
C TRP A 256 -17.63 3.65 -0.30
N ASP A 257 -16.85 2.87 -1.03
CA ASP A 257 -17.18 2.41 -2.39
C ASP A 257 -17.57 3.58 -3.32
N CYS A 258 -16.90 4.70 -3.18
CA CYS A 258 -17.11 5.88 -4.01
C CYS A 258 -15.87 6.78 -4.00
N ALA A 259 -15.76 7.63 -5.03
CA ALA A 259 -14.75 8.66 -5.11
C ALA A 259 -15.12 9.90 -4.28
N PRO A 260 -14.15 10.69 -3.81
CA PRO A 260 -14.43 11.97 -3.15
C PRO A 260 -14.99 13.00 -4.13
N ILE A 261 -15.77 13.93 -3.61
CA ILE A 261 -16.29 15.09 -4.38
C ILE A 261 -15.43 16.35 -4.22
N ALA A 262 -14.55 16.36 -3.21
CA ALA A 262 -13.64 17.49 -2.99
C ALA A 262 -12.47 17.09 -2.09
N VAL A 263 -11.35 17.80 -2.23
CA VAL A 263 -10.24 17.81 -1.27
C VAL A 263 -9.80 19.24 -0.98
N THR A 264 -9.60 19.52 0.31
CA THR A 264 -8.96 20.74 0.81
C THR A 264 -7.71 20.33 1.57
N ALA A 265 -6.56 20.86 1.19
CA ALA A 265 -5.31 20.54 1.84
C ALA A 265 -4.48 21.79 2.14
N VAL A 266 -3.76 21.75 3.26
CA VAL A 266 -2.79 22.73 3.70
C VAL A 266 -1.49 22.00 4.03
N GLY A 267 -0.38 22.60 3.71
CA GLY A 267 0.94 22.04 3.97
C GLY A 267 2.04 22.97 3.51
N GLY A 268 3.27 22.58 3.70
CA GLY A 268 4.40 23.41 3.33
C GLY A 268 5.73 22.68 3.36
N ASN A 269 6.74 23.40 2.93
CA ASN A 269 8.14 23.03 3.05
C ASN A 269 8.76 23.93 4.15
N ASP A 270 8.43 23.63 5.40
CA ASP A 270 8.61 24.54 6.52
C ASP A 270 9.88 24.25 7.33
N TYR A 271 10.46 23.07 7.15
CA TYR A 271 11.58 22.60 7.97
C TYR A 271 12.83 22.21 7.16
N TYR A 272 12.68 21.39 6.12
CA TYR A 272 13.84 20.80 5.45
C TYR A 272 14.39 21.59 4.27
N ASN A 273 13.69 22.63 3.80
CA ASN A 273 14.05 23.41 2.61
C ASN A 273 14.26 22.51 1.36
N ARG A 274 13.27 21.69 1.06
CA ARG A 274 13.23 20.78 -0.12
C ARG A 274 12.31 21.35 -1.19
N GLN A 275 12.22 20.68 -2.36
CA GLN A 275 11.24 21.07 -3.38
C GLN A 275 9.82 20.58 -3.03
N MET A 276 9.72 19.44 -2.34
CA MET A 276 8.43 18.87 -1.92
C MET A 276 8.09 19.25 -0.49
N ASN A 277 6.80 19.34 -0.19
CA ASN A 277 6.30 19.63 1.14
C ASN A 277 6.83 18.61 2.15
N ASP A 278 7.11 19.04 3.38
CA ASP A 278 7.52 18.18 4.47
C ASP A 278 6.38 17.84 5.44
N ASN A 279 5.25 18.52 5.28
CA ASN A 279 4.00 18.26 5.99
C ASN A 279 2.80 18.56 5.08
N VAL A 280 1.73 17.75 5.19
CA VAL A 280 0.44 18.00 4.53
C VAL A 280 -0.69 17.50 5.42
N MET A 281 -1.76 18.28 5.52
CA MET A 281 -3.02 17.95 6.17
C MET A 281 -4.13 18.12 5.14
N ALA A 282 -4.91 17.08 4.90
CA ALA A 282 -5.95 17.08 3.87
C ALA A 282 -7.29 16.61 4.42
N ILE A 283 -8.37 17.24 3.98
CA ILE A 283 -9.75 16.81 4.25
C ILE A 283 -10.41 16.48 2.92
N TYR A 284 -10.79 15.21 2.77
CA TYR A 284 -11.57 14.69 1.66
C TYR A 284 -13.05 14.67 2.03
N GLN A 285 -13.92 15.02 1.09
CA GLN A 285 -15.36 14.89 1.23
C GLN A 285 -15.86 13.83 0.26
N PHE A 286 -16.59 12.86 0.78
CA PHE A 286 -17.21 11.78 0.01
C PHE A 286 -18.72 11.94 0.03
N LYS A 287 -19.39 11.74 -1.10
CA LYS A 287 -20.84 11.69 -1.19
C LYS A 287 -21.25 10.28 -1.53
N THR A 288 -21.90 9.61 -0.58
CA THR A 288 -22.36 8.22 -0.77
C THR A 288 -23.50 8.15 -1.80
N LYS A 289 -23.84 6.93 -2.21
CA LYS A 289 -24.95 6.65 -3.14
C LYS A 289 -26.30 7.17 -2.59
N GLU A 290 -26.44 7.20 -1.26
CA GLU A 290 -27.62 7.73 -0.57
C GLU A 290 -27.61 9.26 -0.45
N GLY A 291 -26.59 9.93 -1.00
CA GLY A 291 -26.44 11.38 -0.97
C GLY A 291 -25.87 11.96 0.33
N LEU A 292 -25.43 11.11 1.26
CA LEU A 292 -24.86 11.50 2.54
C LEU A 292 -23.40 11.95 2.38
N ILE A 293 -22.99 12.95 3.14
CA ILE A 293 -21.62 13.46 3.13
C ILE A 293 -20.84 12.83 4.29
N ASN A 294 -19.72 12.19 3.95
CA ASN A 294 -18.74 11.69 4.89
C ASN A 294 -17.42 12.44 4.71
N ARG A 295 -16.59 12.50 5.73
CA ARG A 295 -15.30 13.21 5.68
C ARG A 295 -14.16 12.33 6.14
N ALA A 296 -13.04 12.40 5.43
CA ALA A 296 -11.79 11.77 5.81
C ALA A 296 -10.73 12.85 6.03
N PHE A 297 -10.09 12.82 7.19
CA PHE A 297 -8.91 13.62 7.48
C PHE A 297 -7.66 12.75 7.31
N TYR A 298 -6.67 13.30 6.60
CA TYR A 298 -5.35 12.68 6.45
C TYR A 298 -4.25 13.66 6.85
N GLN A 299 -3.26 13.15 7.59
CA GLN A 299 -2.08 13.91 7.98
C GLN A 299 -0.81 13.15 7.66
N VAL A 300 0.18 13.85 7.10
CA VAL A 300 1.56 13.36 6.99
C VAL A 300 2.54 14.38 7.51
N LEU A 301 3.44 13.94 8.40
CA LEU A 301 4.56 14.73 8.94
C LEU A 301 5.86 13.99 8.71
N THR A 302 6.90 14.69 8.25
CA THR A 302 8.24 14.11 8.09
C THR A 302 9.25 14.61 9.14
N THR A 303 8.81 15.48 10.04
CA THR A 303 9.61 16.03 11.16
C THR A 303 9.43 15.29 12.47
N SER A 304 8.37 14.48 12.59
CA SER A 304 8.04 13.74 13.82
C SER A 304 7.57 12.34 13.49
N SER A 305 7.95 11.36 14.31
CA SER A 305 7.45 9.98 14.23
C SER A 305 6.34 9.69 15.26
N ARG A 306 5.84 10.72 15.96
CA ARG A 306 4.81 10.53 16.99
C ARG A 306 3.54 9.91 16.41
N GLY A 307 3.09 8.80 17.00
CA GLY A 307 1.93 8.04 16.56
C GLY A 307 2.19 7.10 15.37
N GLY A 308 3.23 7.35 14.53
CA GLY A 308 3.53 6.54 13.34
C GLY A 308 2.39 6.56 12.33
N PHE A 309 1.92 5.37 11.89
CA PHE A 309 0.82 5.26 10.92
C PHE A 309 -0.28 4.33 11.44
N TYR A 310 -1.51 4.75 11.24
CA TYR A 310 -2.75 4.01 11.53
C TYR A 310 -3.93 4.71 10.87
N GLU A 311 -5.06 4.02 10.81
CA GLU A 311 -6.35 4.50 10.34
C GLU A 311 -7.42 4.31 11.42
N GLN A 312 -8.38 5.23 11.46
CA GLN A 312 -9.57 5.15 12.31
C GLN A 312 -10.81 5.41 11.46
N PHE A 313 -11.82 4.57 11.65
CA PHE A 313 -13.14 4.71 11.03
C PHE A 313 -14.18 4.86 12.12
N MET A 314 -14.95 5.94 12.05
CA MET A 314 -15.90 6.34 13.09
C MET A 314 -17.31 6.34 12.50
N GLY A 315 -18.16 5.51 13.10
CA GLY A 315 -19.56 5.35 12.72
C GLY A 315 -20.50 5.66 13.87
N GLU A 316 -21.79 5.56 13.61
CA GLU A 316 -22.85 5.86 14.59
C GLU A 316 -23.00 4.79 15.68
N ASP A 317 -22.49 3.56 15.43
CA ASP A 317 -22.56 2.45 16.37
C ASP A 317 -21.21 2.14 17.03
N GLY A 318 -20.12 2.75 16.56
CA GLY A 318 -18.81 2.53 17.13
C GLY A 318 -17.68 2.96 16.19
N TYR A 319 -16.45 2.63 16.58
CA TYR A 319 -15.26 2.96 15.82
C TYR A 319 -14.30 1.77 15.70
N LEU A 320 -13.43 1.83 14.71
CA LEU A 320 -12.38 0.84 14.48
C LEU A 320 -11.05 1.55 14.26
N THR A 321 -9.99 1.09 14.93
CA THR A 321 -8.61 1.51 14.68
C THR A 321 -7.86 0.39 14.00
N LEU A 322 -7.18 0.67 12.90
CA LEU A 322 -6.52 -0.28 12.04
C LEU A 322 -5.07 0.13 11.75
N SER A 323 -4.16 -0.83 11.70
CA SER A 323 -2.78 -0.62 11.29
C SER A 323 -2.14 -1.91 10.77
N GLU A 324 -1.18 -1.81 9.85
CA GLU A 324 -0.34 -2.95 9.47
C GLU A 324 0.54 -3.44 10.63
N ILE A 325 0.82 -2.55 11.60
CA ILE A 325 1.58 -2.90 12.80
C ILE A 325 0.63 -3.51 13.84
N SER A 326 0.83 -4.80 14.17
CA SER A 326 -0.03 -5.53 15.10
C SER A 326 -0.14 -4.87 16.49
N ALA A 327 0.90 -4.19 16.96
CA ALA A 327 0.90 -3.48 18.25
C ALA A 327 0.20 -2.12 18.24
N ARG A 328 -0.36 -1.69 17.09
CA ARG A 328 -0.97 -0.35 16.94
C ARG A 328 -2.45 -0.42 16.60
N GLY A 329 -3.27 -0.72 17.56
CA GLY A 329 -4.73 -0.76 17.35
C GLY A 329 -5.20 -2.14 16.88
N ASN A 330 -5.93 -2.23 15.74
CA ASN A 330 -6.59 -3.42 15.24
C ASN A 330 -7.71 -3.88 16.18
N THR A 331 -8.43 -2.90 16.72
CA THR A 331 -9.55 -3.07 17.64
C THR A 331 -10.73 -2.23 17.20
N ALA A 332 -11.91 -2.75 17.40
CA ALA A 332 -13.17 -2.03 17.26
C ALA A 332 -13.83 -1.86 18.63
N ALA A 333 -14.51 -0.74 18.85
CA ALA A 333 -15.21 -0.50 20.09
C ALA A 333 -16.60 0.10 19.82
N PRO A 334 -17.64 -0.36 20.55
CA PRO A 334 -18.99 0.18 20.43
C PRO A 334 -19.11 1.59 21.04
N GLU A 335 -20.01 2.39 20.50
CA GLU A 335 -20.47 3.60 21.15
C GLU A 335 -21.26 3.24 22.44
N PRO A 336 -21.33 4.16 23.43
CA PRO A 336 -22.07 3.93 24.66
C PRO A 336 -23.52 3.48 24.41
N GLY A 337 -23.91 2.38 25.04
CA GLY A 337 -25.26 1.82 24.91
C GLY A 337 -25.48 0.89 23.72
N LYS A 338 -24.47 0.67 22.87
CA LYS A 338 -24.53 -0.30 21.77
C LYS A 338 -24.08 -1.69 22.25
N ASP A 339 -24.82 -2.72 21.89
CA ASP A 339 -24.48 -4.12 22.20
C ASP A 339 -23.94 -4.82 20.98
N TRP A 340 -22.67 -5.25 21.04
CA TRP A 340 -21.97 -5.97 20.00
C TRP A 340 -21.79 -7.48 20.31
N THR A 341 -22.46 -8.01 21.32
CA THR A 341 -22.38 -9.43 21.71
C THR A 341 -22.65 -10.36 20.52
N ARG A 342 -23.57 -9.98 19.61
CA ARG A 342 -23.84 -10.77 18.40
C ARG A 342 -22.61 -10.92 17.51
N PHE A 343 -21.77 -9.89 17.38
CA PHE A 343 -20.61 -9.91 16.49
C PHE A 343 -19.45 -10.73 17.05
N THR A 344 -19.30 -10.76 18.39
CA THR A 344 -18.34 -11.66 19.03
C THR A 344 -18.81 -13.11 18.95
N LYS A 345 -20.09 -13.40 19.12
CA LYS A 345 -20.67 -14.75 18.93
C LYS A 345 -20.52 -15.25 17.49
N MET A 346 -20.56 -14.38 16.50
CA MET A 346 -20.32 -14.71 15.09
C MET A 346 -18.84 -14.84 14.73
N GLY A 347 -17.92 -14.53 15.65
CA GLY A 347 -16.48 -14.54 15.38
C GLY A 347 -15.98 -13.40 14.49
N ILE A 348 -16.81 -12.37 14.28
CA ILE A 348 -16.43 -11.17 13.49
C ILE A 348 -15.44 -10.31 14.28
N LEU A 349 -15.60 -10.28 15.60
CA LEU A 349 -14.70 -9.65 16.56
C LEU A 349 -14.35 -10.67 17.66
N ASN A 350 -13.16 -10.57 18.21
CA ASN A 350 -12.78 -11.34 19.39
C ASN A 350 -13.31 -10.68 20.66
N GLU A 351 -13.54 -11.47 21.70
CA GLU A 351 -13.83 -10.93 23.03
C GLU A 351 -12.62 -10.16 23.57
N SER A 352 -12.88 -9.09 24.30
CA SER A 352 -11.82 -8.34 24.96
C SER A 352 -11.21 -9.17 26.09
N LYS A 353 -9.89 -9.29 26.09
CA LYS A 353 -9.14 -9.86 27.23
C LYS A 353 -8.88 -8.85 28.34
N ALA A 354 -9.19 -7.58 28.09
CA ALA A 354 -9.06 -6.55 29.11
C ALA A 354 -10.18 -6.72 30.16
N PRO A 355 -9.90 -6.48 31.45
CA PRO A 355 -10.96 -6.43 32.45
C PRO A 355 -12.02 -5.42 31.98
N VAL A 356 -13.26 -5.88 31.88
CA VAL A 356 -14.39 -4.96 31.67
C VAL A 356 -14.29 -3.92 32.79
N PRO A 357 -14.19 -2.62 32.51
CA PRO A 357 -14.28 -1.63 33.57
C PRO A 357 -15.59 -1.92 34.32
N LEU A 358 -15.48 -2.13 35.61
CA LEU A 358 -16.66 -2.36 36.46
C LEU A 358 -17.74 -1.35 36.04
N ALA A 359 -18.90 -1.87 35.69
CA ALA A 359 -20.02 -1.04 35.30
C ALA A 359 -20.16 0.03 36.41
N VAL A 360 -19.89 1.26 36.02
CA VAL A 360 -20.15 2.37 36.95
C VAL A 360 -21.64 2.32 37.20
N GLU A 361 -22.02 2.01 38.44
CA GLU A 361 -23.39 2.07 38.87
C GLU A 361 -24.02 3.31 38.25
N ARG A 362 -25.19 3.11 37.61
CA ARG A 362 -25.97 4.22 37.11
C ARG A 362 -26.29 5.09 38.34
N SER A 363 -25.50 6.13 38.58
CA SER A 363 -25.92 7.16 39.49
C SER A 363 -27.20 7.73 38.87
N ASN A 364 -28.25 7.79 39.61
CA ASN A 364 -29.50 8.46 39.24
C ASN A 364 -29.30 9.99 39.14
N ASP A 365 -28.08 10.43 39.05
CA ASP A 365 -27.71 11.83 38.97
C ASP A 365 -27.86 12.31 37.51
N ILE A 366 -28.78 13.24 37.32
CA ILE A 366 -29.23 13.80 36.04
C ILE A 366 -28.14 14.72 35.42
N SER A 367 -27.00 14.91 36.08
CA SER A 367 -25.88 15.67 35.49
C SER A 367 -25.08 14.81 34.52
N LEU A 368 -25.54 14.73 33.27
CA LEU A 368 -24.75 14.26 32.15
C LEU A 368 -23.58 15.25 31.94
N ASP A 369 -22.40 14.90 32.44
CA ASP A 369 -21.19 15.61 32.02
C ASP A 369 -20.93 15.33 30.52
N SER A 370 -21.46 16.20 29.67
CA SER A 370 -21.29 16.12 28.22
C SER A 370 -19.83 16.22 27.74
N ARG A 371 -18.89 16.50 28.64
CA ARG A 371 -17.45 16.65 28.35
C ARG A 371 -16.69 15.32 28.35
N VAL A 372 -17.27 14.27 28.88
CA VAL A 372 -16.60 12.96 29.03
C VAL A 372 -17.43 11.84 28.43
N THR A 373 -16.98 11.31 27.31
CA THR A 373 -17.48 10.03 26.76
C THR A 373 -16.60 8.90 27.29
N LYS A 374 -17.18 7.97 28.02
CA LYS A 374 -16.46 6.76 28.44
C LYS A 374 -16.25 5.87 27.24
N ALA A 375 -15.01 5.69 26.84
CA ALA A 375 -14.67 4.73 25.79
C ALA A 375 -14.92 3.30 26.29
N ALA A 376 -15.59 2.48 25.47
CA ALA A 376 -15.72 1.05 25.73
C ALA A 376 -14.37 0.34 25.50
N ALA A 377 -14.21 -0.84 26.12
CA ALA A 377 -13.04 -1.67 25.85
C ALA A 377 -13.03 -2.11 24.38
N GLY A 378 -11.88 -1.98 23.72
CA GLY A 378 -11.73 -2.40 22.33
C GLY A 378 -11.80 -3.92 22.18
N LEU A 379 -12.54 -4.39 21.19
CA LEU A 379 -12.66 -5.78 20.78
C LEU A 379 -11.64 -6.04 19.64
N PRO A 380 -10.68 -6.97 19.81
CA PRO A 380 -9.66 -7.22 18.79
C PRO A 380 -10.26 -7.83 17.52
N LEU A 381 -9.67 -7.51 16.38
CA LEU A 381 -9.94 -8.25 15.15
C LEU A 381 -9.40 -9.68 15.26
N PRO A 382 -10.12 -10.70 14.75
CA PRO A 382 -9.68 -12.10 14.83
C PRO A 382 -8.60 -12.46 13.81
N VAL A 383 -8.32 -11.58 12.86
CA VAL A 383 -7.42 -11.85 11.73
C VAL A 383 -6.12 -11.09 11.89
N GLU A 384 -5.00 -11.80 11.77
CA GLU A 384 -3.66 -11.24 11.80
C GLU A 384 -2.92 -11.45 10.47
N LEU A 385 -2.03 -10.52 10.13
CA LEU A 385 -1.09 -10.71 9.05
C LEU A 385 0.15 -11.41 9.60
N VAL A 386 0.32 -12.68 9.25
CA VAL A 386 1.48 -13.49 9.68
C VAL A 386 2.59 -13.55 8.63
N LYS A 387 2.30 -13.12 7.39
CA LYS A 387 3.26 -13.02 6.28
C LYS A 387 3.86 -11.60 6.22
N PRO A 388 5.00 -11.40 5.52
CA PRO A 388 5.48 -10.08 5.16
C PRO A 388 4.39 -9.25 4.46
N ALA A 389 4.38 -7.93 4.69
CA ALA A 389 3.26 -7.07 4.30
C ALA A 389 2.92 -7.09 2.80
N HIS A 390 3.91 -7.20 1.93
CA HIS A 390 3.72 -7.21 0.47
C HIS A 390 3.39 -8.60 -0.09
N MET A 391 3.76 -9.67 0.63
CA MET A 391 3.67 -11.04 0.14
C MET A 391 2.25 -11.44 -0.30
N PRO A 392 1.15 -11.18 0.45
CA PRO A 392 -0.19 -11.54 -0.01
C PRO A 392 -0.58 -10.81 -1.32
N HIS A 393 -0.08 -9.61 -1.54
CA HIS A 393 -0.36 -8.85 -2.75
C HIS A 393 0.43 -9.38 -3.95
N LEU A 394 1.68 -9.77 -3.75
CA LEU A 394 2.48 -10.48 -4.76
C LEU A 394 1.88 -11.85 -5.09
N GLU A 395 1.42 -12.61 -4.10
CA GLU A 395 0.72 -13.89 -4.31
C GLU A 395 -0.54 -13.71 -5.17
N ASN A 396 -1.33 -12.66 -4.91
CA ASN A 396 -2.50 -12.31 -5.72
C ASN A 396 -2.13 -11.98 -7.17
N PHE A 397 -1.06 -11.20 -7.38
CA PHE A 397 -0.54 -10.92 -8.71
C PHE A 397 -0.14 -12.20 -9.45
N PHE A 398 0.68 -13.05 -8.83
CA PHE A 398 1.13 -14.29 -9.47
C PHE A 398 -0.01 -15.28 -9.72
N LEU A 399 -1.06 -15.27 -8.90
CA LEU A 399 -2.28 -16.02 -9.17
C LEU A 399 -2.96 -15.54 -10.45
N ALA A 400 -3.13 -14.22 -10.60
CA ALA A 400 -3.70 -13.62 -11.81
C ALA A 400 -2.87 -13.95 -13.07
N VAL A 401 -1.54 -13.93 -12.95
CA VAL A 401 -0.63 -14.31 -14.05
C VAL A 401 -0.80 -15.79 -14.44
N ARG A 402 -0.81 -16.72 -13.47
CA ARG A 402 -1.00 -18.15 -13.70
C ARG A 402 -2.36 -18.45 -14.35
N ARG A 403 -3.41 -17.77 -13.89
CA ARG A 403 -4.77 -17.92 -14.41
C ARG A 403 -5.02 -17.15 -15.70
N LYS A 404 -4.09 -16.27 -16.11
CA LYS A 404 -4.24 -15.35 -17.25
C LYS A 404 -5.53 -14.52 -17.14
N ASP A 405 -5.87 -14.12 -15.93
CA ASP A 405 -7.09 -13.38 -15.61
C ASP A 405 -6.79 -12.15 -14.77
N ALA A 406 -6.79 -10.99 -15.42
CA ALA A 406 -6.58 -9.70 -14.75
C ALA A 406 -7.70 -9.32 -13.77
N LYS A 407 -8.88 -9.94 -13.85
CA LYS A 407 -10.00 -9.66 -12.92
C LYS A 407 -9.76 -10.19 -11.52
N LEU A 408 -8.77 -11.07 -11.34
CA LEU A 408 -8.37 -11.58 -10.02
C LEU A 408 -7.51 -10.59 -9.22
N LEU A 409 -7.08 -9.50 -9.83
CA LEU A 409 -6.23 -8.51 -9.15
C LEU A 409 -7.02 -7.75 -8.07
N ASN A 410 -6.44 -7.66 -6.89
CA ASN A 410 -7.02 -6.90 -5.78
C ASN A 410 -6.85 -5.38 -5.93
N CYS A 411 -5.88 -4.96 -6.75
CA CYS A 411 -5.68 -3.56 -7.13
C CYS A 411 -5.16 -3.48 -8.56
N ASP A 412 -6.07 -3.48 -9.53
CA ASP A 412 -5.73 -3.23 -10.92
C ASP A 412 -5.42 -1.74 -11.18
N ALA A 413 -5.05 -1.43 -12.42
CA ALA A 413 -4.69 -0.07 -12.80
C ALA A 413 -5.87 0.91 -12.73
N GLU A 414 -7.11 0.46 -12.89
CA GLU A 414 -8.30 1.33 -12.80
C GLU A 414 -8.55 1.77 -11.36
N LEU A 415 -8.53 0.83 -10.41
CA LEU A 415 -8.69 1.13 -8.99
C LEU A 415 -7.56 2.01 -8.47
N ALA A 416 -6.32 1.74 -8.87
CA ALA A 416 -5.17 2.54 -8.46
C ALA A 416 -5.21 3.95 -9.04
N TYR A 417 -5.74 4.12 -10.25
CA TYR A 417 -5.90 5.44 -10.87
C TYR A 417 -6.81 6.36 -10.05
N GLU A 418 -7.87 5.84 -9.45
CA GLU A 418 -8.73 6.62 -8.55
C GLU A 418 -7.95 7.20 -7.37
N SER A 419 -7.10 6.39 -6.74
CA SER A 419 -6.22 6.85 -5.65
C SER A 419 -5.21 7.89 -6.13
N ALA A 420 -4.58 7.68 -7.29
CA ALA A 420 -3.63 8.62 -7.88
C ALA A 420 -4.25 10.00 -8.12
N VAL A 421 -5.48 10.06 -8.65
CA VAL A 421 -6.22 11.32 -8.84
C VAL A 421 -6.37 12.07 -7.52
N ALA A 422 -6.83 11.39 -6.46
CA ALA A 422 -7.09 12.02 -5.17
C ALA A 422 -5.81 12.49 -4.48
N VAL A 423 -4.76 11.70 -4.52
CA VAL A 423 -3.47 11.99 -3.86
C VAL A 423 -2.76 13.17 -4.54
N LEU A 424 -2.69 13.17 -5.86
CA LEU A 424 -2.07 14.26 -6.62
C LEU A 424 -2.88 15.56 -6.51
N ALA A 425 -4.22 15.47 -6.41
CA ALA A 425 -5.06 16.63 -6.20
C ALA A 425 -4.86 17.29 -4.82
N ALA A 426 -4.47 16.53 -3.79
CA ALA A 426 -4.13 17.12 -2.50
C ALA A 426 -2.89 18.01 -2.61
N ASN A 427 -1.83 17.57 -3.30
CA ASN A 427 -0.66 18.41 -3.57
C ASN A 427 -1.06 19.68 -4.35
N ARG A 428 -1.95 19.54 -5.35
CA ARG A 428 -2.47 20.68 -6.11
C ARG A 428 -3.26 21.63 -5.20
N SER A 429 -4.08 21.11 -4.28
CA SER A 429 -4.81 21.93 -3.31
C SER A 429 -3.87 22.77 -2.43
N VAL A 430 -2.77 22.17 -1.95
CA VAL A 430 -1.74 22.92 -1.22
C VAL A 430 -1.11 24.01 -2.08
N ALA A 431 -0.68 23.68 -3.29
CA ALA A 431 0.00 24.61 -4.19
C ALA A 431 -0.89 25.79 -4.64
N GLU A 432 -2.17 25.54 -4.87
CA GLU A 432 -3.14 26.54 -5.32
C GLU A 432 -3.85 27.26 -4.15
N GLY A 433 -3.67 26.79 -2.91
CA GLY A 433 -4.31 27.37 -1.72
C GLY A 433 -5.84 27.31 -1.75
N LYS A 434 -6.41 26.31 -2.43
CA LYS A 434 -7.87 26.22 -2.61
C LYS A 434 -8.38 24.78 -2.57
N THR A 435 -9.68 24.64 -2.32
CA THR A 435 -10.38 23.37 -2.47
C THR A 435 -10.42 22.94 -3.93
N ILE A 436 -10.05 21.69 -4.19
CA ILE A 436 -10.21 21.04 -5.49
C ILE A 436 -11.53 20.26 -5.45
N TYR A 437 -12.44 20.57 -6.36
CA TYR A 437 -13.69 19.85 -6.56
C TYR A 437 -13.52 18.83 -7.67
N PHE A 438 -14.07 17.65 -7.48
CA PHE A 438 -14.02 16.56 -8.43
C PHE A 438 -15.37 16.33 -9.10
N LYS A 439 -15.29 15.88 -10.33
CA LYS A 439 -16.40 15.27 -11.07
C LYS A 439 -16.16 13.75 -11.14
N PRO A 440 -17.22 12.91 -11.24
CA PRO A 440 -17.06 11.46 -11.35
C PRO A 440 -16.14 11.00 -12.49
N GLU A 441 -16.13 11.76 -13.60
CA GLU A 441 -15.28 11.50 -14.77
C GLU A 441 -13.79 11.73 -14.51
N ASP A 442 -13.40 12.53 -13.52
CA ASP A 442 -11.99 12.76 -13.18
C ASP A 442 -11.30 11.46 -12.70
N PHE A 443 -12.07 10.55 -12.12
CA PHE A 443 -11.59 9.26 -11.61
C PHE A 443 -11.65 8.14 -12.64
N LYS A 444 -11.98 8.43 -13.89
CA LYS A 444 -12.12 7.43 -14.94
C LYS A 444 -11.29 7.78 -16.16
N VAL A 445 -10.61 6.79 -16.69
CA VAL A 445 -10.00 6.91 -18.01
C VAL A 445 -11.09 6.62 -19.05
N PRO A 446 -11.37 7.55 -20.02
CA PRO A 446 -12.39 7.32 -21.04
C PRO A 446 -12.18 5.99 -21.79
N ALA A 447 -13.28 5.29 -22.11
CA ALA A 447 -13.21 3.97 -22.73
C ALA A 447 -12.67 4.01 -24.16
N ASP A 448 -12.85 5.09 -24.87
CA ASP A 448 -12.39 5.36 -26.25
C ASP A 448 -10.97 5.91 -26.33
N ALA A 449 -10.37 6.24 -25.17
CA ALA A 449 -9.01 6.74 -25.13
C ALA A 449 -8.00 5.65 -25.49
N LYS A 450 -6.98 6.02 -26.25
CA LYS A 450 -5.92 5.13 -26.69
C LYS A 450 -4.62 5.41 -25.96
N HIS A 451 -3.85 4.36 -25.75
CA HIS A 451 -2.51 4.46 -25.19
C HIS A 451 -1.57 5.19 -26.14
N ASP A 452 -0.82 6.16 -25.58
CA ASP A 452 0.23 6.88 -26.28
C ASP A 452 1.58 6.62 -25.58
N PRO A 453 2.44 5.79 -26.16
CA PRO A 453 3.72 5.47 -25.57
C PRO A 453 4.61 6.69 -25.26
N ALA A 454 4.51 7.76 -26.06
CA ALA A 454 5.28 8.97 -25.82
C ALA A 454 4.87 9.68 -24.54
N LYS A 455 3.57 9.66 -24.21
CA LYS A 455 3.05 10.23 -22.95
C LYS A 455 3.44 9.40 -21.73
N ALA A 456 3.60 8.09 -21.86
CA ALA A 456 4.10 7.25 -20.77
C ALA A 456 5.54 7.60 -20.38
N MET A 457 6.36 7.98 -21.35
CA MET A 457 7.74 8.44 -21.12
C MET A 457 7.82 9.86 -20.55
N GLY A 458 6.73 10.62 -20.65
CA GLY A 458 6.61 12.00 -20.20
C GLY A 458 7.29 13.00 -21.12
N GLU A 459 6.68 14.17 -21.27
CA GLU A 459 7.41 15.33 -21.78
C GLU A 459 8.53 15.64 -20.78
N GLN A 460 9.76 15.74 -21.26
CA GLN A 460 10.82 16.39 -20.49
C GLN A 460 10.28 17.77 -20.12
N PRO A 461 10.28 18.20 -18.86
CA PRO A 461 9.84 19.54 -18.52
C PRO A 461 10.68 20.50 -19.36
N LYS A 462 10.04 21.20 -20.30
CA LYS A 462 10.62 22.35 -20.93
C LYS A 462 10.94 23.29 -19.79
N ASN A 463 12.22 23.56 -19.61
CA ASN A 463 12.82 24.41 -18.58
C ASN A 463 11.83 25.42 -17.97
N ALA A 464 11.50 25.22 -16.67
CA ALA A 464 10.90 26.23 -15.85
C ALA A 464 11.95 26.78 -14.87
#